data_6ae2209d36463d9c6329275ec8f9b8b2
#
_entry.id   6ae2209d36463d9c6329275ec8f9b8b2
#
_cell.length_a   1.000
_cell.length_b   1.000
_cell.length_c   1.000
_cell.angle_alpha   90.00
_cell.angle_beta   90.00
_cell.angle_gamma   90.00
#
_symmetry.space_group_name_H-M   'P 1'
#
loop_
_entity.id
_entity.type
_entity.pdbx_description
1 polymer ?
#
loop_
_entity_poly.entity_id
_entity_poly.type
_entity_poly.pdbx_seq_one_letter_code
_entity_poly.pdbx_strand_id
1 'polypeptide(L)'
;SALQLVSRFDLSPMAGLAHLRQIDVSDSRTLGVVTWQGARVTLGLNGLDAQLQRWRQIHDLGRQHHRAVATVDLSIKNNLPVRWMQTHTRPAGG
;
A
#
# COMPACT_ATOMS: atom_id res chain seq x y z
N SER A 1 -8.66 10.18 9.68
CA SER A 1 -8.65 9.30 10.85
C SER A 1 -8.64 7.84 10.41
N ALA A 2 -8.29 6.97 11.34
CA ALA A 2 -8.23 5.54 11.04
C ALA A 2 -9.60 5.00 10.64
N LEU A 3 -10.66 5.49 11.28
CA LEU A 3 -12.01 5.04 10.94
C LEU A 3 -12.40 5.44 9.53
N GLN A 4 -12.03 6.63 9.10
CA GLN A 4 -12.29 7.05 7.73
C GLN A 4 -11.51 6.19 6.74
N LEU A 5 -10.28 5.85 7.08
CA LEU A 5 -9.47 5.00 6.20
C LEU A 5 -10.12 3.62 6.05
N VAL A 6 -10.54 3.00 7.15
CA VAL A 6 -11.16 1.68 7.07
C VAL A 6 -12.43 1.72 6.21
N SER A 7 -13.28 2.72 6.44
CA SER A 7 -14.52 2.85 5.66
C SER A 7 -14.23 3.04 4.18
N ARG A 8 -13.30 3.93 3.84
CA ARG A 8 -12.99 4.19 2.45
C ARG A 8 -12.25 3.03 1.79
N PHE A 9 -11.40 2.34 2.55
CA PHE A 9 -10.72 1.16 2.04
C PHE A 9 -11.73 0.09 1.64
N ASP A 10 -12.74 -0.14 2.49
CA ASP A 10 -13.74 -1.16 2.20
C ASP A 10 -14.57 -0.84 0.96
N LEU A 11 -14.66 0.44 0.58
CA LEU A 11 -15.37 0.87 -0.61
C LEU A 11 -14.44 1.06 -1.82
N SER A 12 -13.15 0.82 -1.64
CA SER A 12 -12.17 1.10 -2.66
C SER A 12 -11.89 -0.11 -3.54
N PRO A 13 -11.18 0.10 -4.67
CA PRO A 13 -10.76 -1.03 -5.51
C PRO A 13 -9.80 -1.99 -4.82
N MET A 14 -9.23 -1.60 -3.68
CA MET A 14 -8.33 -2.47 -2.93
C MET A 14 -9.07 -3.43 -2.01
N ALA A 15 -10.37 -3.23 -1.80
CA ALA A 15 -11.14 -4.12 -0.94
C ALA A 15 -11.07 -5.55 -1.50
N GLY A 16 -10.76 -6.50 -0.64
CA GLY A 16 -10.63 -7.88 -1.06
C GLY A 16 -9.28 -8.26 -1.67
N LEU A 17 -8.48 -7.27 -2.06
CA LEU A 17 -7.15 -7.55 -2.62
C LEU A 17 -6.06 -7.48 -1.56
N ALA A 18 -6.27 -6.70 -0.54
CA ALA A 18 -5.35 -6.61 0.59
C ALA A 18 -6.18 -6.52 1.85
N HIS A 19 -5.62 -6.98 2.95
CA HIS A 19 -6.29 -6.90 4.23
C HIS A 19 -5.43 -6.09 5.19
N LEU A 20 -6.03 -5.11 5.82
CA LEU A 20 -5.30 -4.22 6.73
C LEU A 20 -5.04 -4.96 8.03
N ARG A 21 -3.79 -5.01 8.43
CA ARG A 21 -3.39 -5.63 9.68
C ARG A 21 -3.23 -4.60 10.78
N GLN A 22 -2.65 -3.46 10.44
CA GLN A 22 -2.32 -2.44 11.42
C GLN A 22 -2.42 -1.07 10.78
N ILE A 23 -2.91 -0.11 11.51
CA ILE A 23 -2.95 1.28 11.07
C ILE A 23 -2.23 2.12 12.13
N ASP A 24 -1.21 2.83 11.72
CA ASP A 24 -0.43 3.67 12.60
C ASP A 24 -0.84 5.13 12.39
N VAL A 25 -1.33 5.76 13.43
CA VAL A 25 -1.77 7.15 13.38
C VAL A 25 -0.86 8.07 14.19
N SER A 26 0.35 7.64 14.46
CA SER A 26 1.27 8.43 15.28
C SER A 26 1.69 9.73 14.63
N ASP A 27 1.67 9.81 13.30
CA ASP A 27 1.97 11.04 12.61
C ASP A 27 0.65 11.77 12.34
N SER A 28 0.59 13.07 12.63
CA SER A 28 -0.62 13.85 12.43
C SER A 28 -0.91 14.15 10.95
N ARG A 29 0.03 13.92 10.07
CA ARG A 29 -0.12 14.25 8.65
C ARG A 29 -0.36 13.03 7.77
N THR A 30 -0.02 11.86 8.25
CA THR A 30 -0.10 10.65 7.44
C THR A 30 -0.64 9.50 8.25
N LEU A 31 -1.08 8.49 7.52
CA LEU A 31 -1.50 7.23 8.11
C LEU A 31 -0.57 6.14 7.58
N GLY A 32 0.00 5.38 8.47
CA GLY A 32 0.80 4.21 8.08
C GLY A 32 -0.06 2.96 8.13
N VAL A 33 0.01 2.14 7.12
CA VAL A 33 -0.77 0.92 7.03
C VAL A 33 0.15 -0.25 6.81
N VAL A 34 -0.08 -1.33 7.53
CA VAL A 34 0.60 -2.59 7.28
C VAL A 34 -0.46 -3.62 6.90
N THR A 35 -0.28 -4.30 5.80
CA THR A 35 -1.21 -5.33 5.37
C THR A 35 -0.75 -6.70 5.86
N TRP A 36 -1.67 -7.65 5.85
CA TRP A 36 -1.32 -9.01 6.23
C TRP A 36 -0.28 -9.63 5.29
N GLN A 37 -0.21 -9.13 4.05
CA GLN A 37 0.80 -9.58 3.11
C GLN A 37 2.18 -8.98 3.39
N GLY A 38 2.26 -8.04 4.32
CA GLY A 38 3.53 -7.43 4.71
C GLY A 38 3.84 -6.12 4.03
N ALA A 39 2.94 -5.59 3.22
CA ALA A 39 3.16 -4.30 2.59
C ALA A 39 3.01 -3.16 3.61
N ARG A 40 3.87 -2.16 3.49
CA ARG A 40 3.79 -0.96 4.31
C ARG A 40 3.43 0.21 3.40
N VAL A 41 2.33 0.84 3.69
CA VAL A 41 1.79 1.90 2.84
C VAL A 41 1.60 3.15 3.66
N THR A 42 2.09 4.27 3.17
CA THR A 42 1.88 5.57 3.80
C THR A 42 0.85 6.34 3.00
N LEU A 43 -0.17 6.83 3.68
CA LEU A 43 -1.26 7.56 3.05
C LEU A 43 -1.35 8.96 3.65
N GLY A 44 -1.55 9.96 2.81
CA GLY A 44 -1.88 11.30 3.29
C GLY A 44 -3.34 11.36 3.71
N LEU A 45 -3.69 12.32 4.53
CA LEU A 45 -5.04 12.44 5.06
C LEU A 45 -6.04 12.95 4.05
N ASN A 46 -5.59 13.66 3.02
CA ASN A 46 -6.46 14.23 2.02
C ASN A 46 -6.44 13.40 0.75
N GLY A 47 -7.56 13.26 0.11
CA GLY A 47 -7.62 12.53 -1.16
C GLY A 47 -7.41 11.03 -1.00
N LEU A 48 -7.96 10.45 0.06
CA LEU A 48 -7.79 9.02 0.30
C LEU A 48 -8.29 8.17 -0.88
N ASP A 49 -9.40 8.56 -1.49
CA ASP A 49 -9.94 7.76 -2.58
C ASP A 49 -8.99 7.69 -3.77
N ALA A 50 -8.37 8.82 -4.12
CA ALA A 50 -7.40 8.85 -5.20
C ALA A 50 -6.14 8.05 -4.87
N GLN A 51 -5.71 8.10 -3.62
CA GLN A 51 -4.56 7.33 -3.17
C GLN A 51 -4.85 5.84 -3.20
N LEU A 52 -6.03 5.43 -2.80
CA LEU A 52 -6.42 4.02 -2.84
C LEU A 52 -6.53 3.51 -4.28
N GLN A 53 -6.98 4.36 -5.21
CA GLN A 53 -6.98 4.00 -6.62
C GLN A 53 -5.56 3.82 -7.16
N ARG A 54 -4.64 4.68 -6.75
CA ARG A 54 -3.24 4.53 -7.16
C ARG A 54 -2.62 3.26 -6.57
N TRP A 55 -2.98 2.94 -5.34
CA TRP A 55 -2.52 1.70 -4.73
C TRP A 55 -2.98 0.50 -5.56
N ARG A 56 -4.23 0.53 -6.03
CA ARG A 56 -4.74 -0.53 -6.88
C ARG A 56 -3.95 -0.63 -8.18
N GLN A 57 -3.62 0.50 -8.79
CA GLN A 57 -2.82 0.50 -10.02
C GLN A 57 -1.44 -0.10 -9.77
N ILE A 58 -0.81 0.24 -8.65
CA ILE A 58 0.49 -0.29 -8.28
C ILE A 58 0.38 -1.80 -8.01
N HIS A 59 -0.66 -2.21 -7.31
CA HIS A 59 -0.90 -3.61 -7.03
C HIS A 59 -1.05 -4.42 -8.32
N ASP A 60 -1.83 -3.92 -9.27
CA ASP A 60 -2.04 -4.59 -10.54
C ASP A 60 -0.77 -4.66 -11.37
N LEU A 61 0.03 -3.60 -11.35
CA LEU A 61 1.32 -3.59 -12.02
C LEU A 61 2.22 -4.66 -11.42
N GLY A 62 2.24 -4.77 -10.11
CA GLY A 62 3.02 -5.79 -9.43
C GLY A 62 2.57 -7.19 -9.84
N ARG A 63 1.26 -7.41 -9.93
CA ARG A 63 0.76 -8.72 -10.34
C ARG A 63 1.19 -9.08 -11.74
N GLN A 64 1.22 -8.12 -12.67
CA GLN A 64 1.68 -8.37 -14.01
C GLN A 64 3.14 -8.81 -14.06
N HIS A 65 3.94 -8.36 -13.11
CA HIS A 65 5.36 -8.69 -13.05
C HIS A 65 5.68 -9.70 -11.95
N HIS A 66 4.67 -10.32 -11.35
CA HIS A 66 4.84 -11.28 -10.27
C HIS A 66 5.62 -10.69 -9.09
N ARG A 67 5.31 -9.45 -8.75
CA ARG A 67 5.97 -8.77 -7.64
C ARG A 67 4.93 -8.25 -6.66
N ALA A 68 5.28 -8.25 -5.39
CA ALA A 68 4.46 -7.68 -4.34
C ALA A 68 5.08 -6.40 -3.82
N VAL A 69 4.25 -5.46 -3.40
CA VAL A 69 4.71 -4.20 -2.84
C VAL A 69 5.29 -4.45 -1.46
N ALA A 70 6.50 -3.97 -1.21
CA ALA A 70 7.07 -3.96 0.13
C ALA A 70 6.74 -2.65 0.84
N THR A 71 7.00 -1.51 0.21
CA THR A 71 6.66 -0.19 0.75
C THR A 71 6.21 0.72 -0.37
N VAL A 72 5.29 1.61 -0.07
CA VAL A 72 4.90 2.67 -0.99
C VAL A 72 4.40 3.86 -0.19
N ASP A 73 4.73 5.05 -0.64
CA ASP A 73 4.27 6.28 -0.02
C ASP A 73 3.30 6.96 -0.99
N LEU A 74 2.02 6.87 -0.71
CA LEU A 74 0.99 7.45 -1.55
C LEU A 74 0.67 8.89 -1.17
N SER A 75 1.26 9.40 -0.09
CA SER A 75 1.07 10.79 0.30
C SER A 75 1.80 11.75 -0.65
N ILE A 76 2.74 11.25 -1.43
CA ILE A 76 3.50 12.04 -2.39
C ILE A 76 2.82 11.92 -3.74
N LYS A 77 2.56 13.06 -4.38
CA LYS A 77 1.79 13.04 -5.63
C LYS A 77 2.61 12.69 -6.85
N ASN A 78 3.89 13.04 -6.85
CA ASN A 78 4.75 12.80 -8.00
C ASN A 78 5.86 11.84 -7.62
N ASN A 79 6.27 11.02 -8.57
CA ASN A 79 7.41 10.11 -8.36
C ASN A 79 7.20 9.25 -7.12
N LEU A 80 6.12 8.49 -7.12
CA LEU A 80 5.78 7.66 -5.99
C LEU A 80 6.92 6.70 -5.66
N PRO A 81 7.46 6.76 -4.45
CA PRO A 81 8.49 5.82 -4.07
C PRO A 81 7.86 4.48 -3.75
N VAL A 82 8.08 3.52 -4.60
CA VAL A 82 7.60 2.16 -4.43
C VAL A 82 8.79 1.24 -4.30
N ARG A 83 8.78 0.40 -3.28
CA ARG A 83 9.74 -0.68 -3.17
C ARG A 83 9.00 -1.98 -3.28
N TRP A 84 9.54 -2.87 -4.09
CA TRP A 84 8.95 -4.18 -4.30
C TRP A 84 9.63 -5.19 -3.37
N MET A 85 8.90 -6.20 -2.95
CA MET A 85 9.47 -7.28 -2.17
C MET A 85 10.47 -8.02 -3.04
N GLN A 86 11.58 -8.42 -2.42
CA GLN A 86 12.53 -9.20 -3.15
C GLN A 86 11.99 -10.58 -3.33
N THR A 87 12.09 -11.04 -4.59
CA THR A 87 11.76 -12.41 -4.80
C THR A 87 12.96 -13.18 -4.36
N HIS A 88 12.80 -14.11 -3.53
CA HIS A 88 13.84 -14.88 -3.06
C HIS A 88 14.14 -15.94 -3.94
N THR A 89 14.41 -15.65 -5.09
CA THR A 89 14.95 -16.65 -5.81
C THR A 89 16.28 -16.77 -5.35
N ARG A 90 16.59 -17.59 -4.58
CA ARG A 90 17.77 -17.76 -4.21
C ARG A 90 18.57 -18.08 -5.22
N PRO A 91 19.38 -17.42 -5.50
CA PRO A 91 20.28 -17.68 -6.43
C PRO A 91 20.81 -18.93 -6.03
N ALA A 92 20.81 -19.64 -6.96
CA ALA A 92 21.31 -20.83 -6.68
C ALA A 92 22.61 -20.63 -6.30
N GLY A 93 22.86 -21.11 -5.62
CA GLY A 93 24.08 -20.92 -5.34
C GLY A 93 24.00 -19.83 -4.58
N GLY A 94 23.16 -19.52 -4.49
CA GLY A 94 23.26 -18.56 -3.59
C GLY A 94 22.20 -18.27 -3.58
#